data_66d2a0268c38e375d78611bed7a2a8dd
#
_entry.id   66d2a0268c38e375d78611bed7a2a8dd
#
_cell.length_a   1.000
_cell.length_b   1.000
_cell.length_c   1.000
_cell.angle_alpha   90.00
_cell.angle_beta   90.00
_cell.angle_gamma   90.00
#
_symmetry.space_group_name_H-M   'P 1'
#
loop_
_entity.id
_entity.type
_entity.pdbx_description
1 polymer ?
#
loop_
_entity_poly.entity_id
_entity_poly.type
_entity_poly.pdbx_seq_one_letter_code
_entity_poly.pdbx_strand_id
1 'polypeptide(L)'
;MDTEHIRNFSIIAHIDHGKSTLADRLIEITGTVQKRDMEAQILDTMELERERGITIKEQSVRLNYTYEDGETYELNLIDTPGHVDFNYEVSRSLSACEGAILIIDATQGVQAQTLANVYLALDHDLEIIPVINKVDLPSADVERVKTEVENVIGLDMSEAIPVSAKTGQNVEEVLKRIVEQVPPPEDHSKAPLRCLIFDSIFDSYKGAIAYVRVKDGEIRAGMNIRMMASGKVYTVTEVGYFSPFPKPCDVLICGSVGYVAASIKNVSDCEVGDTITTEEGGASEALPGYRKALPMVFCGLYPIESKDYDNLKVALEKLQLNDAALEYVPETSQALGFGFRCGFLGLLHMDVVQERLEREYHLKLITTAPSVIYHVYKTDGTMVPVDNPAELPPMTKIEHIEEPVAKVEILVPSDMVGNVMELVQNRRGVFQTMTYLDETRVDLSYTIPLSEIIFDFFDKLKSSTKGYASLDYQLSGYQKTDAVKLDILLNGDLIDALSIIVHRSNAAARGRTLAQKLKDIIPRQQFEVPIQAAVGSKIIARETIKAYKKDVLAKCYGGDVSRKKKLLEKQKEGKKRMKQVGSVEIPQEAFMAVLKDD
;
A
#
# COMPACT_ATOMS: atom_id res chain seq x y z
N MET A 1 -6.53 30.54 22.70
CA MET A 1 -7.67 29.79 22.19
C MET A 1 -7.98 28.74 23.26
N ASP A 2 -9.22 28.47 23.55
CA ASP A 2 -9.63 27.50 24.57
C ASP A 2 -9.90 26.15 23.87
N THR A 3 -9.71 25.03 24.56
CA THR A 3 -9.98 23.68 24.03
C THR A 3 -11.42 23.53 23.52
N GLU A 4 -12.37 24.25 24.12
CA GLU A 4 -13.78 24.27 23.70
C GLU A 4 -14.00 24.68 22.22
N HIS A 5 -13.09 25.47 21.65
CA HIS A 5 -13.16 25.94 20.27
C HIS A 5 -12.30 25.12 19.29
N ILE A 6 -11.78 23.97 19.70
CA ILE A 6 -11.01 23.05 18.85
C ILE A 6 -11.91 21.91 18.38
N ARG A 7 -11.80 21.54 17.09
CA ARG A 7 -12.43 20.34 16.51
C ARG A 7 -11.41 19.59 15.68
N ASN A 8 -11.16 18.35 16.05
CA ASN A 8 -10.24 17.48 15.31
C ASN A 8 -11.06 16.42 14.59
N PHE A 9 -10.93 16.35 13.30
CA PHE A 9 -11.71 15.43 12.48
C PHE A 9 -10.91 14.95 11.29
N SER A 10 -11.31 13.79 10.79
CA SER A 10 -10.78 13.19 9.57
C SER A 10 -11.88 13.07 8.51
N ILE A 11 -11.49 12.90 7.26
CA ILE A 11 -12.40 12.57 6.17
C ILE A 11 -12.14 11.13 5.76
N ILE A 12 -13.14 10.28 5.91
CA ILE A 12 -13.12 8.87 5.50
C ILE A 12 -14.02 8.68 4.27
N ALA A 13 -13.50 8.00 3.27
CA ALA A 13 -14.21 7.79 2.01
C ALA A 13 -13.65 6.58 1.28
N HIS A 14 -14.48 5.99 0.41
CA HIS A 14 -13.96 5.10 -0.62
C HIS A 14 -13.21 5.89 -1.71
N ILE A 15 -12.35 5.22 -2.46
CA ILE A 15 -11.63 5.79 -3.61
C ILE A 15 -12.66 6.42 -4.57
N ASP A 16 -12.34 7.58 -5.13
CA ASP A 16 -13.17 8.34 -6.07
C ASP A 16 -14.51 8.88 -5.51
N HIS A 17 -14.80 8.75 -4.22
CA HIS A 17 -16.01 9.39 -3.62
C HIS A 17 -15.89 10.90 -3.46
N GLY A 18 -14.69 11.47 -3.67
CA GLY A 18 -14.46 12.92 -3.70
C GLY A 18 -13.90 13.51 -2.41
N LYS A 19 -13.11 12.71 -1.66
CA LYS A 19 -12.43 13.10 -0.42
C LYS A 19 -11.56 14.36 -0.60
N SER A 20 -10.54 14.30 -1.48
CA SER A 20 -9.62 15.43 -1.72
C SER A 20 -10.35 16.65 -2.27
N THR A 21 -11.41 16.46 -3.08
CA THR A 21 -12.23 17.57 -3.59
C THR A 21 -13.02 18.27 -2.48
N LEU A 22 -13.55 17.52 -1.50
CA LEU A 22 -14.22 18.11 -0.34
C LEU A 22 -13.22 18.85 0.54
N ALA A 23 -12.06 18.26 0.81
CA ALA A 23 -10.99 18.90 1.58
C ALA A 23 -10.56 20.24 0.95
N ASP A 24 -10.37 20.29 -0.38
CA ASP A 24 -10.08 21.54 -1.11
C ASP A 24 -11.16 22.60 -0.89
N ARG A 25 -12.45 22.20 -0.90
CA ARG A 25 -13.57 23.15 -0.68
C ARG A 25 -13.61 23.67 0.74
N LEU A 26 -13.34 22.83 1.75
CA LEU A 26 -13.25 23.27 3.14
C LEU A 26 -12.12 24.30 3.33
N ILE A 27 -10.95 24.07 2.71
CA ILE A 27 -9.81 24.98 2.69
C ILE A 27 -10.15 26.31 1.99
N GLU A 28 -10.86 26.25 0.87
CA GLU A 28 -11.28 27.44 0.11
C GLU A 28 -12.28 28.30 0.88
N ILE A 29 -13.33 27.68 1.44
CA ILE A 29 -14.41 28.39 2.16
C ILE A 29 -13.88 29.06 3.43
N THR A 30 -12.99 28.39 4.16
CA THR A 30 -12.35 28.96 5.37
C THR A 30 -11.31 30.03 5.05
N GLY A 31 -10.98 30.25 3.76
CA GLY A 31 -9.97 31.22 3.35
C GLY A 31 -8.56 30.90 3.84
N THR A 32 -8.29 29.65 4.22
CA THR A 32 -6.98 29.19 4.69
C THR A 32 -5.91 29.37 3.62
N VAL A 33 -6.29 29.20 2.34
CA VAL A 33 -5.48 29.48 1.15
C VAL A 33 -6.22 30.50 0.30
N GLN A 34 -5.50 31.50 -0.24
CA GLN A 34 -6.11 32.49 -1.12
C GLN A 34 -6.54 31.83 -2.45
N LYS A 35 -7.69 32.27 -3.00
CA LYS A 35 -8.23 31.69 -4.26
C LYS A 35 -7.23 31.62 -5.42
N ARG A 36 -6.32 32.58 -5.52
CA ARG A 36 -5.28 32.63 -6.57
C ARG A 36 -4.18 31.58 -6.39
N ASP A 37 -3.99 31.09 -5.16
CA ASP A 37 -2.94 30.15 -4.78
C ASP A 37 -3.51 28.73 -4.56
N MET A 38 -4.84 28.56 -4.78
CA MET A 38 -5.50 27.25 -4.73
C MET A 38 -5.14 26.43 -5.95
N GLU A 39 -4.63 25.22 -5.69
CA GLU A 39 -4.43 24.16 -6.67
C GLU A 39 -5.41 23.03 -6.38
N ALA A 40 -5.75 22.25 -7.39
CA ALA A 40 -6.56 21.04 -7.18
C ALA A 40 -5.77 20.01 -6.37
N GLN A 41 -6.43 19.39 -5.40
CA GLN A 41 -5.81 18.40 -4.51
C GLN A 41 -4.59 18.98 -3.76
N ILE A 42 -4.81 20.14 -3.10
CA ILE A 42 -3.72 20.90 -2.46
C ILE A 42 -3.04 20.13 -1.32
N LEU A 43 -3.75 19.19 -0.68
CA LEU A 43 -3.21 18.30 0.35
C LEU A 43 -2.43 17.13 -0.23
N ASP A 44 -2.70 16.73 -1.48
CA ASP A 44 -1.95 15.68 -2.17
C ASP A 44 -0.61 16.28 -2.67
N THR A 45 0.42 16.22 -1.84
CA THR A 45 1.70 16.91 -2.08
C THR A 45 2.62 16.17 -3.05
N MET A 46 2.41 14.87 -3.24
CA MET A 46 3.16 14.06 -4.19
C MET A 46 2.54 14.15 -5.59
N GLU A 47 3.39 14.24 -6.62
CA GLU A 47 2.95 14.16 -8.02
C GLU A 47 2.19 12.85 -8.30
N LEU A 48 2.66 11.77 -7.68
CA LEU A 48 2.06 10.43 -7.79
C LEU A 48 0.65 10.35 -7.21
N GLU A 49 0.36 11.04 -6.11
CA GLU A 49 -0.98 11.16 -5.53
C GLU A 49 -1.95 11.82 -6.51
N ARG A 50 -1.53 12.94 -7.09
CA ARG A 50 -2.32 13.71 -8.07
C ARG A 50 -2.56 12.93 -9.37
N GLU A 51 -1.56 12.22 -9.88
CA GLU A 51 -1.68 11.40 -11.08
C GLU A 51 -2.64 10.21 -10.89
N ARG A 52 -2.56 9.55 -9.73
CA ARG A 52 -3.38 8.37 -9.42
C ARG A 52 -4.74 8.73 -8.83
N GLY A 53 -4.94 9.98 -8.40
CA GLY A 53 -6.16 10.45 -7.76
C GLY A 53 -6.41 9.82 -6.38
N ILE A 54 -5.35 9.42 -5.68
CA ILE A 54 -5.42 8.78 -4.35
C ILE A 54 -4.48 9.49 -3.39
N THR A 55 -4.92 9.70 -2.16
CA THR A 55 -4.03 10.11 -1.07
C THR A 55 -3.21 8.93 -0.60
N ILE A 56 -1.89 9.08 -0.58
CA ILE A 56 -0.93 8.06 -0.15
C ILE A 56 -0.43 8.41 1.24
N LYS A 57 -0.05 9.67 1.47
CA LYS A 57 0.48 10.14 2.73
C LYS A 57 -0.51 11.01 3.46
N GLU A 58 -0.63 10.76 4.75
CA GLU A 58 -1.41 11.57 5.68
C GLU A 58 -0.95 13.04 5.68
N GLN A 59 -1.91 13.97 5.65
CA GLN A 59 -1.66 15.41 5.76
C GLN A 59 -2.61 16.00 6.79
N SER A 60 -2.12 16.97 7.56
CA SER A 60 -2.97 17.72 8.49
C SER A 60 -3.05 19.18 8.07
N VAL A 61 -4.21 19.80 8.24
CA VAL A 61 -4.39 21.22 7.97
C VAL A 61 -5.29 21.85 9.02
N ARG A 62 -4.87 22.99 9.55
CA ARG A 62 -5.66 23.82 10.45
C ARG A 62 -6.46 24.83 9.65
N LEU A 63 -7.78 24.80 9.83
CA LEU A 63 -8.75 25.71 9.27
C LEU A 63 -9.28 26.61 10.39
N ASN A 64 -9.46 27.90 10.12
CA ASN A 64 -10.14 28.80 11.06
C ASN A 64 -11.52 29.12 10.49
N TYR A 65 -12.56 28.77 11.22
CA TYR A 65 -13.94 29.00 10.79
C TYR A 65 -14.69 29.84 11.81
N THR A 66 -15.28 30.96 11.37
CA THR A 66 -16.12 31.79 12.22
C THR A 66 -17.56 31.31 12.11
N TYR A 67 -18.08 30.78 13.23
CA TYR A 67 -19.43 30.23 13.30
C TYR A 67 -20.48 31.35 13.50
N GLU A 68 -21.76 30.98 13.46
CA GLU A 68 -22.90 31.92 13.56
C GLU A 68 -22.99 32.66 14.92
N ASP A 69 -22.36 32.11 15.96
CA ASP A 69 -22.22 32.73 17.28
C ASP A 69 -21.22 33.90 17.31
N GLY A 70 -20.44 34.07 16.22
CA GLY A 70 -19.39 35.07 16.08
C GLY A 70 -18.04 34.62 16.64
N GLU A 71 -17.94 33.41 17.23
CA GLU A 71 -16.70 32.84 17.72
C GLU A 71 -15.94 32.17 16.58
N THR A 72 -14.61 32.09 16.71
CA THR A 72 -13.74 31.45 15.73
C THR A 72 -13.27 30.09 16.27
N TYR A 73 -13.59 29.06 15.53
CA TYR A 73 -13.21 27.68 15.81
C TYR A 73 -11.95 27.28 15.05
N GLU A 74 -11.07 26.55 15.72
CA GLU A 74 -9.92 25.87 15.16
C GLU A 74 -10.33 24.48 14.70
N LEU A 75 -10.44 24.27 13.40
CA LEU A 75 -10.81 22.99 12.82
C LEU A 75 -9.54 22.31 12.28
N ASN A 76 -9.12 21.23 12.89
CA ASN A 76 -7.96 20.47 12.46
C ASN A 76 -8.43 19.27 11.61
N LEU A 77 -8.29 19.40 10.30
CA LEU A 77 -8.54 18.31 9.36
C LEU A 77 -7.28 17.43 9.27
N ILE A 78 -7.44 16.14 9.49
CA ILE A 78 -6.42 15.12 9.23
C ILE A 78 -6.88 14.31 8.02
N ASP A 79 -6.24 14.53 6.87
CA ASP A 79 -6.58 13.85 5.62
C ASP A 79 -5.94 12.46 5.58
N THR A 80 -6.75 11.42 5.35
CA THR A 80 -6.34 10.03 5.44
C THR A 80 -6.27 9.37 4.07
N PRO A 81 -5.39 8.37 3.84
CA PRO A 81 -5.48 7.53 2.67
C PRO A 81 -6.83 6.82 2.57
N GLY A 82 -7.27 6.53 1.34
CA GLY A 82 -8.56 5.84 1.11
C GLY A 82 -8.41 4.38 0.66
N HIS A 83 -7.20 3.83 0.59
CA HIS A 83 -6.94 2.49 0.05
C HIS A 83 -6.67 1.48 1.18
N VAL A 84 -7.11 0.22 0.97
CA VAL A 84 -6.97 -0.86 1.97
C VAL A 84 -5.53 -1.11 2.43
N ASP A 85 -4.55 -0.96 1.56
CA ASP A 85 -3.13 -1.13 1.90
C ASP A 85 -2.67 -0.15 3.00
N PHE A 86 -3.37 0.98 3.14
CA PHE A 86 -3.05 2.05 4.10
C PHE A 86 -3.98 2.10 5.31
N ASN A 87 -4.72 1.01 5.60
CA ASN A 87 -5.63 0.96 6.77
C ASN A 87 -4.93 1.26 8.10
N TYR A 88 -3.63 0.97 8.17
CA TYR A 88 -2.82 1.28 9.35
C TYR A 88 -2.67 2.80 9.56
N GLU A 89 -2.40 3.55 8.49
CA GLU A 89 -2.34 5.02 8.50
C GLU A 89 -3.71 5.60 8.85
N VAL A 90 -4.78 5.08 8.28
CA VAL A 90 -6.16 5.50 8.60
C VAL A 90 -6.45 5.35 10.09
N SER A 91 -6.15 4.19 10.68
CA SER A 91 -6.37 3.96 12.12
C SER A 91 -5.59 4.94 13.01
N ARG A 92 -4.36 5.30 12.61
CA ARG A 92 -3.54 6.29 13.35
C ARG A 92 -4.16 7.69 13.29
N SER A 93 -4.56 8.12 12.11
CA SER A 93 -5.18 9.43 11.90
C SER A 93 -6.47 9.55 12.70
N LEU A 94 -7.31 8.51 12.68
CA LEU A 94 -8.57 8.48 13.41
C LEU A 94 -8.36 8.60 14.93
N SER A 95 -7.33 7.97 15.49
CA SER A 95 -7.04 8.06 16.93
C SER A 95 -6.61 9.47 17.39
N ALA A 96 -6.22 10.35 16.47
CA ALA A 96 -5.90 11.74 16.73
C ALA A 96 -7.12 12.68 16.65
N CYS A 97 -8.29 12.13 16.26
CA CYS A 97 -9.53 12.87 16.05
C CYS A 97 -10.58 12.60 17.12
N GLU A 98 -11.59 13.44 17.17
CA GLU A 98 -12.84 13.29 17.92
C GLU A 98 -14.05 13.10 16.98
N GLY A 99 -13.90 13.36 15.66
CA GLY A 99 -14.95 13.15 14.67
C GLY A 99 -14.42 12.66 13.31
N ALA A 100 -15.33 12.13 12.51
CA ALA A 100 -15.06 11.69 11.16
C ALA A 100 -16.19 12.13 10.20
N ILE A 101 -15.82 12.70 9.05
CA ILE A 101 -16.75 12.96 7.96
C ILE A 101 -16.76 11.71 7.06
N LEU A 102 -17.89 11.05 6.96
CA LEU A 102 -18.09 9.91 6.09
C LEU A 102 -18.65 10.37 4.75
N ILE A 103 -17.83 10.31 3.68
CA ILE A 103 -18.27 10.67 2.34
C ILE A 103 -18.74 9.44 1.58
N ILE A 104 -19.96 9.53 1.05
CA ILE A 104 -20.57 8.49 0.21
C ILE A 104 -21.00 9.12 -1.12
N ASP A 105 -20.67 8.45 -2.23
CA ASP A 105 -21.09 8.88 -3.57
C ASP A 105 -22.58 8.62 -3.78
N ALA A 106 -23.36 9.65 -4.13
CA ALA A 106 -24.80 9.56 -4.39
C ALA A 106 -25.15 8.61 -5.54
N THR A 107 -24.21 8.25 -6.39
CA THR A 107 -24.42 7.36 -7.54
C THR A 107 -24.01 5.91 -7.24
N GLN A 108 -22.94 5.71 -6.46
CA GLN A 108 -22.36 4.40 -6.16
C GLN A 108 -22.90 3.79 -4.85
N GLY A 109 -23.21 4.63 -3.84
CA GLY A 109 -23.64 4.18 -2.51
C GLY A 109 -22.50 3.57 -1.68
N VAL A 110 -22.82 2.61 -0.80
CA VAL A 110 -21.87 1.95 0.10
C VAL A 110 -20.91 1.05 -0.68
N GLN A 111 -19.63 1.10 -0.32
CA GLN A 111 -18.56 0.27 -0.88
C GLN A 111 -17.85 -0.49 0.26
N ALA A 112 -17.07 -1.55 -0.05
CA ALA A 112 -16.41 -2.35 0.98
C ALA A 112 -15.51 -1.53 1.92
N GLN A 113 -14.73 -0.60 1.37
CA GLN A 113 -13.90 0.31 2.18
C GLN A 113 -14.71 1.30 3.02
N THR A 114 -15.93 1.64 2.60
CA THR A 114 -16.84 2.46 3.42
C THR A 114 -17.14 1.78 4.74
N LEU A 115 -17.49 0.48 4.68
CA LEU A 115 -17.74 -0.34 5.86
C LEU A 115 -16.51 -0.42 6.77
N ALA A 116 -15.36 -0.79 6.21
CA ALA A 116 -14.11 -0.92 6.96
C ALA A 116 -13.73 0.38 7.69
N ASN A 117 -13.82 1.51 7.00
CA ASN A 117 -13.50 2.83 7.57
C ASN A 117 -14.49 3.26 8.66
N VAL A 118 -15.79 2.95 8.51
CA VAL A 118 -16.79 3.22 9.54
C VAL A 118 -16.52 2.40 10.80
N TYR A 119 -16.24 1.10 10.66
CA TYR A 119 -15.89 0.27 11.82
C TYR A 119 -14.61 0.77 12.52
N LEU A 120 -13.60 1.19 11.78
CA LEU A 120 -12.41 1.82 12.37
C LEU A 120 -12.74 3.11 13.12
N ALA A 121 -13.63 3.95 12.60
CA ALA A 121 -14.07 5.17 13.29
C ALA A 121 -14.85 4.86 14.57
N LEU A 122 -15.73 3.84 14.55
CA LEU A 122 -16.47 3.37 15.72
C LEU A 122 -15.56 2.74 16.77
N ASP A 123 -14.53 2.00 16.38
CA ASP A 123 -13.53 1.43 17.30
C ASP A 123 -12.74 2.51 18.07
N HIS A 124 -12.68 3.74 17.52
CA HIS A 124 -12.07 4.91 18.16
C HIS A 124 -13.09 5.86 18.82
N ASP A 125 -14.36 5.44 18.96
CA ASP A 125 -15.46 6.23 19.54
C ASP A 125 -15.65 7.62 18.88
N LEU A 126 -15.44 7.72 17.55
CA LEU A 126 -15.59 8.99 16.85
C LEU A 126 -17.05 9.31 16.52
N GLU A 127 -17.39 10.60 16.62
CA GLU A 127 -18.64 11.12 16.06
C GLU A 127 -18.59 11.09 14.53
N ILE A 128 -19.56 10.44 13.88
CA ILE A 128 -19.57 10.26 12.43
C ILE A 128 -20.61 11.18 11.79
N ILE A 129 -20.16 12.10 10.94
CA ILE A 129 -21.01 13.00 10.17
C ILE A 129 -21.17 12.45 8.75
N PRO A 130 -22.36 11.95 8.36
CA PRO A 130 -22.58 11.42 7.04
C PRO A 130 -22.78 12.52 6.00
N VAL A 131 -22.02 12.44 4.90
CA VAL A 131 -22.06 13.39 3.77
C VAL A 131 -22.27 12.61 2.48
N ILE A 132 -23.35 12.93 1.75
CA ILE A 132 -23.66 12.32 0.45
C ILE A 132 -23.18 13.25 -0.65
N ASN A 133 -22.12 12.89 -1.34
CA ASN A 133 -21.46 13.72 -2.35
C ASN A 133 -21.92 13.41 -3.79
N LYS A 134 -21.57 14.28 -4.71
CA LYS A 134 -21.86 14.21 -6.15
C LYS A 134 -23.34 14.32 -6.50
N VAL A 135 -24.10 15.09 -5.72
CA VAL A 135 -25.54 15.31 -5.97
C VAL A 135 -25.82 16.10 -7.25
N ASP A 136 -24.78 16.69 -7.87
CA ASP A 136 -24.84 17.36 -9.16
C ASP A 136 -24.96 16.42 -10.36
N LEU A 137 -24.69 15.11 -10.16
CA LEU A 137 -24.74 14.12 -11.24
C LEU A 137 -26.20 13.70 -11.52
N PRO A 138 -26.59 13.51 -12.81
CA PRO A 138 -27.95 13.08 -13.16
C PRO A 138 -28.37 11.72 -12.62
N SER A 139 -27.41 10.86 -12.29
CA SER A 139 -27.61 9.52 -11.73
C SER A 139 -27.59 9.50 -10.19
N ALA A 140 -27.50 10.68 -9.54
CA ALA A 140 -27.49 10.77 -8.09
C ALA A 140 -28.88 10.40 -7.49
N ASP A 141 -28.87 9.52 -6.49
CA ASP A 141 -30.08 9.11 -5.76
C ASP A 141 -29.80 9.13 -4.25
N VAL A 142 -30.07 10.29 -3.64
CA VAL A 142 -29.79 10.53 -2.22
C VAL A 142 -30.61 9.64 -1.31
N GLU A 143 -31.91 9.46 -1.58
CA GLU A 143 -32.81 8.70 -0.72
C GLU A 143 -32.49 7.19 -0.76
N ARG A 144 -32.13 6.68 -1.93
CA ARG A 144 -31.63 5.30 -2.06
C ARG A 144 -30.38 5.10 -1.20
N VAL A 145 -29.39 6.02 -1.30
CA VAL A 145 -28.14 5.90 -0.55
C VAL A 145 -28.37 6.02 0.96
N LYS A 146 -29.26 6.89 1.42
CA LYS A 146 -29.64 6.97 2.85
C LYS A 146 -30.16 5.63 3.35
N THR A 147 -31.16 5.09 2.66
CA THR A 147 -31.77 3.78 3.01
C THR A 147 -30.72 2.65 2.99
N GLU A 148 -29.81 2.66 2.02
CA GLU A 148 -28.74 1.69 1.91
C GLU A 148 -27.79 1.75 3.12
N VAL A 149 -27.34 2.95 3.53
CA VAL A 149 -26.44 3.14 4.67
C VAL A 149 -27.11 2.73 5.98
N GLU A 150 -28.37 3.12 6.20
CA GLU A 150 -29.15 2.71 7.40
C GLU A 150 -29.28 1.19 7.50
N ASN A 151 -29.57 0.52 6.39
CA ASN A 151 -29.75 -0.95 6.38
C ASN A 151 -28.42 -1.71 6.53
N VAL A 152 -27.35 -1.22 5.91
CA VAL A 152 -26.06 -1.93 5.80
C VAL A 152 -25.15 -1.63 6.98
N ILE A 153 -25.09 -0.35 7.39
CA ILE A 153 -24.17 0.13 8.43
C ILE A 153 -24.90 0.31 9.76
N GLY A 154 -26.19 0.63 9.71
CA GLY A 154 -26.98 0.98 10.90
C GLY A 154 -26.74 2.43 11.38
N LEU A 155 -26.13 3.27 10.55
CA LEU A 155 -25.89 4.69 10.85
C LEU A 155 -27.16 5.48 10.52
N ASP A 156 -27.58 6.37 11.45
CA ASP A 156 -28.71 7.28 11.22
C ASP A 156 -28.37 8.27 10.10
N MET A 157 -29.14 8.24 9.01
CA MET A 157 -28.96 9.10 7.85
C MET A 157 -29.98 10.25 7.79
N SER A 158 -30.79 10.44 8.82
CA SER A 158 -31.82 11.50 8.84
C SER A 158 -31.20 12.89 8.67
N GLU A 159 -30.02 13.10 9.24
CA GLU A 159 -29.26 14.35 9.17
C GLU A 159 -28.11 14.35 8.15
N ALA A 160 -28.06 13.36 7.26
CA ALA A 160 -27.03 13.31 6.22
C ALA A 160 -27.07 14.53 5.30
N ILE A 161 -25.88 15.10 5.04
CA ILE A 161 -25.75 16.35 4.27
C ILE A 161 -25.53 16.03 2.79
N PRO A 162 -26.48 16.34 1.90
CA PRO A 162 -26.28 16.18 0.46
C PRO A 162 -25.43 17.35 -0.08
N VAL A 163 -24.26 17.04 -0.67
CA VAL A 163 -23.31 18.03 -1.16
C VAL A 163 -22.85 17.76 -2.60
N SER A 164 -22.36 18.77 -3.26
CA SER A 164 -21.48 18.64 -4.40
C SER A 164 -20.15 19.32 -4.10
N ALA A 165 -19.14 18.55 -3.77
CA ALA A 165 -17.79 19.06 -3.55
C ALA A 165 -17.25 19.74 -4.82
N LYS A 166 -17.63 19.26 -6.01
CA LYS A 166 -17.23 19.85 -7.29
C LYS A 166 -17.78 21.26 -7.49
N THR A 167 -19.05 21.50 -7.19
CA THR A 167 -19.70 22.81 -7.39
C THR A 167 -19.66 23.71 -6.16
N GLY A 168 -19.34 23.15 -4.98
CA GLY A 168 -19.39 23.84 -3.69
C GLY A 168 -20.78 23.86 -3.05
N GLN A 169 -21.76 23.18 -3.62
CA GLN A 169 -23.14 23.14 -3.09
C GLN A 169 -23.17 22.48 -1.72
N ASN A 170 -23.77 23.15 -0.73
CA ASN A 170 -23.97 22.74 0.66
C ASN A 170 -22.69 22.39 1.45
N VAL A 171 -21.50 22.75 0.97
CA VAL A 171 -20.24 22.44 1.67
C VAL A 171 -20.10 23.25 2.96
N GLU A 172 -20.64 24.47 3.02
CA GLU A 172 -20.63 25.28 4.25
C GLU A 172 -21.42 24.63 5.38
N GLU A 173 -22.49 23.89 5.05
CA GLU A 173 -23.27 23.13 6.04
C GLU A 173 -22.43 22.05 6.72
N VAL A 174 -21.46 21.46 6.01
CA VAL A 174 -20.51 20.50 6.60
C VAL A 174 -19.67 21.18 7.68
N LEU A 175 -19.16 22.40 7.43
CA LEU A 175 -18.38 23.15 8.44
C LEU A 175 -19.22 23.47 9.69
N LYS A 176 -20.48 23.87 9.51
CA LYS A 176 -21.41 24.13 10.61
C LYS A 176 -21.62 22.86 11.44
N ARG A 177 -21.89 21.75 10.77
CA ARG A 177 -22.13 20.48 11.42
C ARG A 177 -20.90 19.95 12.18
N ILE A 178 -19.68 20.19 11.68
CA ILE A 178 -18.44 19.88 12.42
C ILE A 178 -18.41 20.63 13.75
N VAL A 179 -18.72 21.93 13.76
CA VAL A 179 -18.73 22.73 14.99
C VAL A 179 -19.78 22.23 15.97
N GLU A 180 -20.98 21.86 15.49
CA GLU A 180 -22.12 21.44 16.32
C GLU A 180 -21.99 20.02 16.88
N GLN A 181 -21.51 19.07 16.10
CA GLN A 181 -21.57 17.65 16.45
C GLN A 181 -20.23 17.07 16.90
N VAL A 182 -19.09 17.48 16.29
CA VAL A 182 -17.80 16.96 16.75
C VAL A 182 -17.51 17.51 18.15
N PRO A 183 -17.30 16.65 19.16
CA PRO A 183 -17.01 17.11 20.49
C PRO A 183 -15.65 17.81 20.56
N PRO A 184 -15.50 18.82 21.45
CA PRO A 184 -14.19 19.39 21.72
C PRO A 184 -13.29 18.35 22.42
N PRO A 185 -11.95 18.47 22.29
CA PRO A 185 -11.03 17.65 23.06
C PRO A 185 -11.25 17.84 24.57
N GLU A 186 -11.05 16.76 25.34
CA GLU A 186 -11.07 16.85 26.79
C GLU A 186 -9.97 17.81 27.30
N ASP A 187 -10.31 18.69 28.25
CA ASP A 187 -9.37 19.66 28.80
C ASP A 187 -8.49 19.04 29.90
N HIS A 188 -7.31 18.61 29.52
CA HIS A 188 -6.24 18.15 30.41
C HIS A 188 -5.04 19.12 30.42
N SER A 189 -5.27 20.41 30.20
CA SER A 189 -4.23 21.44 30.08
C SER A 189 -3.32 21.56 31.32
N LYS A 190 -3.80 21.17 32.53
CA LYS A 190 -3.05 21.19 33.77
C LYS A 190 -2.28 19.91 34.08
N ALA A 191 -2.48 18.87 33.29
CA ALA A 191 -1.77 17.59 33.45
C ALA A 191 -0.34 17.66 32.87
N PRO A 192 0.56 16.75 33.27
CA PRO A 192 1.87 16.63 32.64
C PRO A 192 1.74 16.38 31.13
N LEU A 193 2.64 16.97 30.37
CA LEU A 193 2.64 16.86 28.90
C LEU A 193 2.57 15.40 28.44
N ARG A 194 1.62 15.10 27.56
CA ARG A 194 1.59 13.90 26.72
C ARG A 194 1.16 14.28 25.31
N CYS A 195 2.09 14.12 24.34
CA CYS A 195 1.79 14.27 22.92
C CYS A 195 1.91 12.90 22.26
N LEU A 196 0.91 12.52 21.48
CA LEU A 196 0.92 11.33 20.65
C LEU A 196 1.56 11.67 19.31
N ILE A 197 2.57 10.91 18.89
CA ILE A 197 3.15 11.02 17.55
C ILE A 197 2.29 10.16 16.63
N PHE A 198 1.56 10.76 15.68
CA PHE A 198 0.73 10.02 14.74
C PHE A 198 1.40 9.86 13.36
N ASP A 199 2.32 10.76 12.97
CA ASP A 199 3.18 10.61 11.78
C ASP A 199 4.51 11.33 12.00
N SER A 200 5.46 11.14 11.09
CA SER A 200 6.74 11.85 11.09
C SER A 200 7.28 12.03 9.68
N ILE A 201 8.03 13.11 9.48
CA ILE A 201 8.79 13.34 8.25
C ILE A 201 10.24 13.67 8.60
N PHE A 202 11.14 13.38 7.69
CA PHE A 202 12.53 13.78 7.81
C PHE A 202 12.84 14.98 6.92
N ASP A 203 13.30 16.05 7.54
CA ASP A 203 13.83 17.24 6.87
C ASP A 203 15.35 17.28 7.02
N SER A 204 16.06 17.55 5.92
CA SER A 204 17.53 17.55 5.92
C SER A 204 18.17 18.61 6.82
N TYR A 205 17.43 19.68 7.17
CA TYR A 205 17.90 20.77 8.00
C TYR A 205 17.41 20.68 9.44
N LYS A 206 16.13 20.31 9.63
CA LYS A 206 15.48 20.24 10.94
C LYS A 206 15.60 18.86 11.61
N GLY A 207 15.98 17.82 10.87
CA GLY A 207 15.94 16.43 11.31
C GLY A 207 14.54 15.84 11.22
N ALA A 208 14.24 14.83 12.06
CA ALA A 208 12.88 14.30 12.14
C ALA A 208 11.93 15.34 12.76
N ILE A 209 10.82 15.58 12.08
CA ILE A 209 9.71 16.43 12.51
C ILE A 209 8.56 15.50 12.86
N ALA A 210 8.18 15.48 14.14
CA ALA A 210 7.05 14.68 14.62
C ALA A 210 5.74 15.41 14.36
N TYR A 211 4.76 14.75 13.77
CA TYR A 211 3.38 15.20 13.72
C TYR A 211 2.69 14.72 14.98
N VAL A 212 2.15 15.67 15.74
CA VAL A 212 1.70 15.40 17.08
C VAL A 212 0.28 15.85 17.35
N ARG A 213 -0.40 15.06 18.17
CA ARG A 213 -1.62 15.43 18.88
C ARG A 213 -1.29 15.66 20.34
N VAL A 214 -1.46 16.88 20.85
CA VAL A 214 -1.30 17.19 22.27
C VAL A 214 -2.56 16.69 23.01
N LYS A 215 -2.43 15.60 23.75
CA LYS A 215 -3.53 15.06 24.57
C LYS A 215 -3.61 15.77 25.93
N ASP A 216 -2.46 15.98 26.58
CA ASP A 216 -2.39 16.65 27.89
C ASP A 216 -1.30 17.71 27.91
N GLY A 217 -1.51 18.75 28.73
CA GLY A 217 -0.54 19.82 28.92
C GLY A 217 -0.35 20.71 27.71
N GLU A 218 0.86 21.21 27.54
CA GLU A 218 1.26 22.07 26.43
C GLU A 218 2.72 21.85 26.05
N ILE A 219 3.08 22.17 24.80
CA ILE A 219 4.47 22.09 24.30
C ILE A 219 4.85 23.38 23.58
N ARG A 220 6.08 23.86 23.81
CA ARG A 220 6.64 25.06 23.20
C ARG A 220 8.13 24.92 22.89
N ALA A 221 8.65 25.78 22.03
CA ALA A 221 10.07 25.84 21.74
C ALA A 221 10.89 26.10 23.02
N GLY A 222 12.07 25.50 23.11
CA GLY A 222 12.99 25.58 24.25
C GLY A 222 12.72 24.57 25.38
N MET A 223 11.62 23.81 25.35
CA MET A 223 11.38 22.75 26.34
C MET A 223 12.27 21.54 26.08
N ASN A 224 12.75 20.92 27.15
CA ASN A 224 13.35 19.60 27.06
C ASN A 224 12.28 18.54 27.13
N ILE A 225 12.20 17.74 26.08
CA ILE A 225 11.24 16.64 25.94
C ILE A 225 11.95 15.29 25.99
N ARG A 226 11.21 14.27 26.43
CA ARG A 226 11.65 12.89 26.45
C ARG A 226 10.72 12.05 25.59
N MET A 227 11.27 11.28 24.66
CA MET A 227 10.58 10.22 23.95
C MET A 227 10.39 9.04 24.89
N MET A 228 9.16 8.60 25.14
CA MET A 228 8.91 7.60 26.18
C MET A 228 9.36 6.20 25.79
N ALA A 229 9.31 5.83 24.50
CA ALA A 229 9.76 4.53 24.02
C ALA A 229 11.29 4.40 24.06
N SER A 230 12.04 5.39 23.55
CA SER A 230 13.50 5.34 23.51
C SER A 230 14.18 5.87 24.77
N GLY A 231 13.45 6.63 25.60
CA GLY A 231 13.99 7.32 26.78
C GLY A 231 14.91 8.50 26.46
N LYS A 232 15.12 8.82 25.18
CA LYS A 232 16.04 9.88 24.76
C LYS A 232 15.43 11.27 24.98
N VAL A 233 16.29 12.22 25.31
CA VAL A 233 15.93 13.62 25.60
C VAL A 233 16.38 14.50 24.44
N TYR A 234 15.51 15.43 24.05
CA TYR A 234 15.75 16.42 23.01
C TYR A 234 15.23 17.79 23.44
N THR A 235 15.86 18.85 22.95
CA THR A 235 15.34 20.21 23.13
C THR A 235 14.49 20.58 21.91
N VAL A 236 13.26 21.01 22.14
CA VAL A 236 12.35 21.49 21.10
C VAL A 236 12.91 22.76 20.49
N THR A 237 13.17 22.74 19.19
CA THR A 237 13.64 23.89 18.43
C THR A 237 12.51 24.71 17.86
N GLU A 238 11.41 24.07 17.46
CA GLU A 238 10.25 24.72 16.87
C GLU A 238 9.00 23.86 17.11
N VAL A 239 7.88 24.53 17.35
CA VAL A 239 6.54 23.95 17.28
C VAL A 239 5.70 24.75 16.29
N GLY A 240 4.71 24.11 15.69
CA GLY A 240 3.85 24.78 14.72
C GLY A 240 2.69 23.91 14.26
N TYR A 241 1.95 24.40 13.29
CA TYR A 241 0.82 23.73 12.66
C TYR A 241 0.89 23.86 11.13
N PHE A 242 0.09 23.10 10.42
CA PHE A 242 0.01 23.17 8.96
C PHE A 242 -1.22 23.98 8.51
N SER A 243 -1.05 24.86 7.49
CA SER A 243 -2.13 25.70 6.95
C SER A 243 -1.91 26.07 5.46
N PRO A 244 -1.93 25.17 4.49
CA PRO A 244 -1.48 23.75 4.50
C PRO A 244 0.03 23.61 4.70
N PHE A 245 0.81 24.69 4.49
CA PHE A 245 2.26 24.69 4.72
C PHE A 245 2.60 24.89 6.20
N PRO A 246 3.78 24.42 6.67
CA PRO A 246 4.21 24.58 8.05
C PRO A 246 4.22 26.05 8.47
N LYS A 247 3.54 26.37 9.58
CA LYS A 247 3.54 27.68 10.22
C LYS A 247 4.01 27.53 11.67
N PRO A 248 5.14 28.14 12.06
CA PRO A 248 5.59 28.16 13.45
C PRO A 248 4.57 28.88 14.35
N CYS A 249 4.47 28.44 15.59
CA CYS A 249 3.69 29.09 16.64
C CYS A 249 4.46 29.07 17.97
N ASP A 250 3.98 29.83 18.96
CA ASP A 250 4.64 29.93 20.25
C ASP A 250 4.40 28.68 21.12
N VAL A 251 3.20 28.08 21.00
CA VAL A 251 2.74 26.97 21.85
C VAL A 251 1.71 26.13 21.12
N LEU A 252 1.75 24.81 21.32
CA LEU A 252 0.66 23.90 21.04
C LEU A 252 0.05 23.52 22.39
N ILE A 253 -1.23 23.84 22.57
CA ILE A 253 -2.00 23.58 23.80
C ILE A 253 -2.66 22.20 23.74
N CYS A 254 -3.18 21.75 24.88
CA CYS A 254 -4.03 20.57 24.97
C CYS A 254 -5.13 20.62 23.90
N GLY A 255 -5.32 19.56 23.16
CA GLY A 255 -6.26 19.49 22.05
C GLY A 255 -5.66 19.83 20.68
N SER A 256 -4.55 20.54 20.60
CA SER A 256 -3.98 20.96 19.31
C SER A 256 -3.37 19.80 18.51
N VAL A 257 -3.51 19.90 17.19
CA VAL A 257 -2.79 19.11 16.19
C VAL A 257 -1.71 19.99 15.56
N GLY A 258 -0.49 19.48 15.43
CA GLY A 258 0.60 20.25 14.87
C GLY A 258 1.88 19.44 14.70
N TYR A 259 3.02 20.12 14.69
CA TYR A 259 4.31 19.47 14.57
C TYR A 259 5.32 19.97 15.60
N VAL A 260 6.29 19.09 15.91
CA VAL A 260 7.40 19.37 16.82
C VAL A 260 8.71 19.03 16.08
N ALA A 261 9.62 20.01 16.02
CA ALA A 261 10.99 19.81 15.57
C ALA A 261 11.94 19.92 16.76
N ALA A 262 12.83 18.96 16.93
CA ALA A 262 13.78 18.90 18.03
C ALA A 262 15.18 18.45 17.59
N SER A 263 15.55 18.71 16.32
CA SER A 263 16.84 18.32 15.72
C SER A 263 17.18 16.84 15.90
N ILE A 264 16.18 15.98 15.86
CA ILE A 264 16.33 14.53 15.97
C ILE A 264 16.98 14.00 14.70
N LYS A 265 18.21 13.52 14.81
CA LYS A 265 19.00 13.04 13.66
C LYS A 265 18.66 11.61 13.27
N ASN A 266 18.25 10.80 14.23
CA ASN A 266 17.92 9.41 14.01
C ASN A 266 16.40 9.24 14.08
N VAL A 267 15.78 8.90 12.97
CA VAL A 267 14.30 8.76 12.87
C VAL A 267 13.78 7.64 13.76
N SER A 268 14.57 6.58 14.00
CA SER A 268 14.19 5.54 14.96
C SER A 268 13.97 6.04 16.39
N ASP A 269 14.33 7.30 16.68
CA ASP A 269 14.07 7.93 17.97
C ASP A 269 12.74 8.70 18.00
N CYS A 270 12.06 8.78 16.88
CA CYS A 270 10.77 9.45 16.68
C CYS A 270 9.78 8.44 16.06
N GLU A 271 9.54 7.34 16.77
CA GLU A 271 8.64 6.30 16.28
C GLU A 271 7.19 6.77 16.32
N VAL A 272 6.45 6.44 15.28
CA VAL A 272 5.00 6.67 15.23
C VAL A 272 4.32 5.80 16.29
N GLY A 273 3.44 6.42 17.09
CA GLY A 273 2.80 5.79 18.25
C GLY A 273 3.52 6.01 19.56
N ASP A 274 4.72 6.61 19.56
CA ASP A 274 5.40 7.00 20.79
C ASP A 274 4.74 8.24 21.42
N THR A 275 4.99 8.41 22.70
CA THR A 275 4.53 9.55 23.50
C THR A 275 5.68 10.47 23.81
N ILE A 276 5.50 11.76 23.52
CA ILE A 276 6.41 12.83 23.96
C ILE A 276 5.93 13.34 25.32
N THR A 277 6.84 13.42 26.28
CA THR A 277 6.61 14.06 27.59
C THR A 277 7.74 15.02 27.94
N THR A 278 7.64 15.78 29.02
CA THR A 278 8.73 16.64 29.51
C THR A 278 9.81 15.80 30.20
N GLU A 279 11.08 16.26 30.14
CA GLU A 279 12.19 15.60 30.81
C GLU A 279 12.00 15.63 32.34
N GLU A 280 11.67 16.80 32.89
CA GLU A 280 11.40 17.00 34.31
C GLU A 280 9.89 17.13 34.55
N GLY A 281 9.37 16.42 35.55
CA GLY A 281 7.94 16.45 35.89
C GLY A 281 7.00 15.87 34.81
N GLY A 282 7.55 15.08 33.89
CA GLY A 282 6.77 14.45 32.81
C GLY A 282 5.85 13.34 33.29
N ALA A 283 4.98 12.90 32.42
CA ALA A 283 4.05 11.80 32.67
C ALA A 283 4.79 10.49 32.92
N SER A 284 4.22 9.66 33.80
CA SER A 284 4.76 8.33 34.15
C SER A 284 4.30 7.24 33.18
N GLU A 285 3.15 7.44 32.50
CA GLU A 285 2.54 6.47 31.60
C GLU A 285 2.41 7.05 30.18
N ALA A 286 2.83 6.24 29.20
CA ALA A 286 2.64 6.58 27.79
C ALA A 286 1.16 6.50 27.39
N LEU A 287 0.79 7.24 26.37
CA LEU A 287 -0.50 7.06 25.70
C LEU A 287 -0.54 5.66 25.06
N PRO A 288 -1.73 5.07 24.87
CA PRO A 288 -1.85 3.86 24.07
C PRO A 288 -1.19 4.08 22.71
N GLY A 289 -0.14 3.30 22.44
CA GLY A 289 0.56 3.35 21.16
C GLY A 289 -0.13 2.54 20.08
N TYR A 290 0.31 2.71 18.86
CA TYR A 290 -0.18 1.92 17.72
C TYR A 290 0.49 0.54 17.68
N ARG A 291 -0.21 -0.44 17.11
CA ARG A 291 0.44 -1.69 16.71
C ARG A 291 1.37 -1.37 15.54
N LYS A 292 2.58 -1.95 15.54
CA LYS A 292 3.50 -1.79 14.41
C LYS A 292 2.85 -2.42 13.16
N ALA A 293 2.85 -1.70 12.04
CA ALA A 293 2.44 -2.26 10.77
C ALA A 293 3.42 -3.38 10.38
N LEU A 294 2.89 -4.54 10.05
CA LEU A 294 3.71 -5.67 9.60
C LEU A 294 3.62 -5.78 8.08
N PRO A 295 4.75 -5.84 7.39
CA PRO A 295 4.74 -6.08 5.95
C PRO A 295 4.06 -7.41 5.61
N MET A 296 3.25 -7.40 4.55
CA MET A 296 2.50 -8.56 4.07
C MET A 296 3.02 -9.08 2.73
N VAL A 297 3.61 -8.20 1.94
CA VAL A 297 4.12 -8.48 0.60
C VAL A 297 5.61 -8.19 0.55
N PHE A 298 6.37 -9.12 0.01
CA PHE A 298 7.84 -9.03 -0.06
C PHE A 298 8.31 -9.20 -1.49
N CYS A 299 9.25 -8.34 -1.92
CA CYS A 299 9.94 -8.52 -3.20
C CYS A 299 11.41 -8.12 -3.10
N GLY A 300 12.23 -8.61 -4.01
CA GLY A 300 13.60 -8.18 -4.17
C GLY A 300 13.66 -6.97 -5.12
N LEU A 301 14.38 -5.92 -4.72
CA LEU A 301 14.70 -4.77 -5.55
C LEU A 301 16.19 -4.78 -5.91
N TYR A 302 16.49 -4.81 -7.19
CA TYR A 302 17.87 -4.88 -7.69
C TYR A 302 18.14 -3.76 -8.68
N PRO A 303 19.27 -3.04 -8.55
CA PRO A 303 19.64 -2.05 -9.56
C PRO A 303 20.06 -2.75 -10.86
N ILE A 304 19.70 -2.19 -12.02
CA ILE A 304 20.10 -2.73 -13.32
C ILE A 304 21.63 -2.67 -13.45
N GLU A 305 22.25 -1.59 -12.99
CA GLU A 305 23.69 -1.43 -12.99
C GLU A 305 24.23 -1.63 -11.56
N SER A 306 25.12 -2.59 -11.37
CA SER A 306 25.69 -2.93 -10.04
C SER A 306 26.32 -1.76 -9.30
N LYS A 307 26.79 -0.71 -10.03
CA LYS A 307 27.33 0.52 -9.44
C LYS A 307 26.27 1.34 -8.67
N ASP A 308 24.98 1.14 -8.96
CA ASP A 308 23.89 1.87 -8.33
C ASP A 308 23.39 1.21 -7.02
N TYR A 309 24.04 0.15 -6.55
CA TYR A 309 23.70 -0.51 -5.29
C TYR A 309 23.75 0.44 -4.08
N ASP A 310 24.84 1.23 -3.97
CA ASP A 310 24.99 2.19 -2.86
C ASP A 310 23.95 3.32 -2.98
N ASN A 311 23.62 3.75 -4.21
CA ASN A 311 22.58 4.74 -4.46
C ASN A 311 21.20 4.22 -4.04
N LEU A 312 20.90 2.95 -4.36
CA LEU A 312 19.65 2.29 -3.94
C LEU A 312 19.55 2.18 -2.42
N LYS A 313 20.66 1.80 -1.74
CA LYS A 313 20.72 1.76 -0.28
C LYS A 313 20.36 3.12 0.34
N VAL A 314 21.02 4.18 -0.11
CA VAL A 314 20.78 5.56 0.38
C VAL A 314 19.34 6.00 0.09
N ALA A 315 18.79 5.63 -1.08
CA ALA A 315 17.42 5.95 -1.42
C ALA A 315 16.40 5.23 -0.51
N LEU A 316 16.59 3.92 -0.25
CA LEU A 316 15.78 3.16 0.68
C LEU A 316 15.87 3.70 2.11
N GLU A 317 17.07 4.03 2.60
CA GLU A 317 17.26 4.70 3.89
C GLU A 317 16.42 5.98 3.98
N LYS A 318 16.48 6.84 2.95
CA LYS A 318 15.72 8.09 2.92
C LYS A 318 14.20 7.86 2.84
N LEU A 319 13.74 6.88 2.06
CA LEU A 319 12.32 6.55 1.98
C LEU A 319 11.80 6.03 3.32
N GLN A 320 12.53 5.14 3.98
CA GLN A 320 12.17 4.59 5.29
C GLN A 320 12.03 5.67 6.38
N LEU A 321 12.77 6.80 6.25
CA LEU A 321 12.63 7.94 7.15
C LEU A 321 11.22 8.57 7.10
N ASN A 322 10.55 8.47 5.95
CA ASN A 322 9.24 9.05 5.70
C ASN A 322 8.12 7.99 5.58
N ASP A 323 8.48 6.72 5.70
CA ASP A 323 7.60 5.57 5.52
C ASP A 323 7.97 4.48 6.52
N ALA A 324 7.35 4.54 7.69
CA ALA A 324 7.62 3.62 8.80
C ALA A 324 7.23 2.16 8.51
N ALA A 325 6.44 1.93 7.47
CA ALA A 325 5.99 0.60 7.07
C ALA A 325 6.97 -0.11 6.12
N LEU A 326 7.89 0.65 5.49
CA LEU A 326 8.91 0.07 4.61
C LEU A 326 9.99 -0.63 5.42
N GLU A 327 10.12 -1.93 5.24
CA GLU A 327 11.23 -2.72 5.77
C GLU A 327 12.12 -3.21 4.63
N TYR A 328 13.45 -3.24 4.84
CA TYR A 328 14.37 -3.79 3.85
C TYR A 328 15.59 -4.43 4.51
N VAL A 329 16.10 -5.47 3.89
CA VAL A 329 17.33 -6.15 4.27
C VAL A 329 18.19 -6.39 3.03
N PRO A 330 19.52 -6.38 3.12
CA PRO A 330 20.40 -6.73 2.01
C PRO A 330 20.11 -8.16 1.51
N GLU A 331 20.06 -8.32 0.20
CA GLU A 331 19.84 -9.61 -0.46
C GLU A 331 20.83 -9.79 -1.60
N THR A 332 21.15 -11.04 -1.94
CA THR A 332 22.02 -11.38 -3.07
C THR A 332 21.36 -12.44 -3.93
N SER A 333 21.21 -12.15 -5.21
CA SER A 333 20.76 -13.10 -6.22
C SER A 333 21.92 -13.54 -7.10
N GLN A 334 21.96 -14.82 -7.47
CA GLN A 334 22.98 -15.34 -8.39
C GLN A 334 22.80 -14.73 -9.80
N ALA A 335 21.57 -14.42 -10.18
CA ALA A 335 21.23 -13.86 -11.48
C ALA A 335 21.37 -12.33 -11.55
N LEU A 336 21.00 -11.61 -10.47
CA LEU A 336 20.86 -10.15 -10.45
C LEU A 336 21.97 -9.44 -9.65
N GLY A 337 22.76 -10.18 -8.86
CA GLY A 337 23.80 -9.63 -8.00
C GLY A 337 23.26 -9.10 -6.67
N PHE A 338 23.77 -7.96 -6.20
CA PHE A 338 23.40 -7.38 -4.92
C PHE A 338 22.15 -6.49 -5.05
N GLY A 339 21.26 -6.61 -4.09
CA GLY A 339 20.00 -5.86 -4.00
C GLY A 339 19.47 -5.85 -2.58
N PHE A 340 18.18 -5.59 -2.45
CA PHE A 340 17.49 -5.56 -1.15
C PHE A 340 16.19 -6.34 -1.23
N ARG A 341 15.92 -7.14 -0.20
CA ARG A 341 14.62 -7.71 0.05
C ARG A 341 13.80 -6.68 0.80
N CYS A 342 12.69 -6.24 0.21
CA CYS A 342 11.82 -5.21 0.77
C CYS A 342 10.47 -5.79 1.15
N GLY A 343 9.93 -5.33 2.28
CA GLY A 343 8.61 -5.66 2.78
C GLY A 343 7.67 -4.46 2.68
N PHE A 344 6.45 -4.70 2.25
CA PHE A 344 5.41 -3.71 1.95
C PHE A 344 4.08 -4.09 2.58
N LEU A 345 3.23 -3.10 2.86
CA LEU A 345 1.87 -3.33 3.38
C LEU A 345 0.97 -4.05 2.38
N GLY A 346 1.14 -3.77 1.08
CA GLY A 346 0.39 -4.37 0.00
C GLY A 346 1.01 -4.05 -1.36
N LEU A 347 0.29 -4.36 -2.44
CA LEU A 347 0.79 -4.13 -3.80
C LEU A 347 0.85 -2.65 -4.18
N LEU A 348 -0.15 -1.87 -3.81
CA LEU A 348 -0.14 -0.43 -4.09
C LEU A 348 1.02 0.25 -3.37
N HIS A 349 1.28 -0.14 -2.12
CA HIS A 349 2.44 0.37 -1.37
C HIS A 349 3.76 0.00 -2.08
N MET A 350 3.90 -1.25 -2.56
CA MET A 350 5.06 -1.69 -3.34
C MET A 350 5.25 -0.85 -4.61
N ASP A 351 4.19 -0.65 -5.39
CA ASP A 351 4.21 0.14 -6.62
C ASP A 351 4.60 1.60 -6.35
N VAL A 352 4.05 2.20 -5.29
CA VAL A 352 4.36 3.57 -4.87
C VAL A 352 5.84 3.71 -4.52
N VAL A 353 6.39 2.80 -3.71
CA VAL A 353 7.81 2.84 -3.32
C VAL A 353 8.72 2.64 -4.53
N GLN A 354 8.39 1.68 -5.41
CA GLN A 354 9.16 1.47 -6.65
C GLN A 354 9.15 2.73 -7.53
N GLU A 355 7.99 3.31 -7.77
CA GLU A 355 7.85 4.49 -8.62
C GLU A 355 8.56 5.71 -8.03
N ARG A 356 8.55 5.88 -6.71
CA ARG A 356 9.33 6.90 -6.01
C ARG A 356 10.82 6.70 -6.18
N LEU A 357 11.33 5.45 -6.05
CA LEU A 357 12.73 5.14 -6.29
C LEU A 357 13.16 5.48 -7.72
N GLU A 358 12.30 5.22 -8.69
CA GLU A 358 12.56 5.51 -10.10
C GLU A 358 12.50 7.02 -10.41
N ARG A 359 11.50 7.76 -9.91
CA ARG A 359 11.27 9.18 -10.21
C ARG A 359 12.12 10.12 -9.36
N GLU A 360 12.11 9.95 -8.03
CA GLU A 360 12.77 10.89 -7.10
C GLU A 360 14.29 10.64 -7.05
N TYR A 361 14.72 9.37 -7.18
CA TYR A 361 16.14 8.98 -7.08
C TYR A 361 16.75 8.57 -8.42
N HIS A 362 15.99 8.58 -9.50
CA HIS A 362 16.42 8.24 -10.87
C HIS A 362 17.09 6.86 -10.98
N LEU A 363 16.64 5.91 -10.18
CA LEU A 363 17.12 4.54 -10.18
C LEU A 363 16.37 3.71 -11.22
N LYS A 364 17.07 2.83 -11.90
CA LYS A 364 16.46 1.82 -12.77
C LYS A 364 16.54 0.48 -12.06
N LEU A 365 15.38 -0.10 -11.74
CA LEU A 365 15.28 -1.26 -10.88
C LEU A 365 14.72 -2.48 -11.60
N ILE A 366 15.13 -3.65 -11.14
CA ILE A 366 14.48 -4.93 -11.42
C ILE A 366 13.78 -5.36 -10.15
N THR A 367 12.48 -5.60 -10.26
CA THR A 367 11.66 -6.09 -9.16
C THR A 367 11.38 -7.58 -9.37
N THR A 368 11.63 -8.41 -8.35
CA THR A 368 11.27 -9.83 -8.39
C THR A 368 9.77 -10.01 -8.12
N ALA A 369 9.25 -11.20 -8.40
CA ALA A 369 7.86 -11.51 -8.07
C ALA A 369 7.56 -11.27 -6.59
N PRO A 370 6.44 -10.60 -6.25
CA PRO A 370 6.02 -10.46 -4.87
C PRO A 370 5.73 -11.83 -4.26
N SER A 371 6.04 -11.99 -3.00
CA SER A 371 5.78 -13.19 -2.22
C SER A 371 5.21 -12.83 -0.86
N VAL A 372 4.63 -13.82 -0.18
CA VAL A 372 4.15 -13.72 1.20
C VAL A 372 5.09 -14.48 2.13
N ILE A 373 4.97 -14.27 3.43
CA ILE A 373 5.71 -15.05 4.42
C ILE A 373 5.02 -16.41 4.58
N TYR A 374 5.73 -17.51 4.29
CA TYR A 374 5.31 -18.86 4.60
C TYR A 374 5.93 -19.31 5.94
N HIS A 375 5.17 -19.97 6.78
CA HIS A 375 5.69 -20.65 7.95
C HIS A 375 6.08 -22.07 7.57
N VAL A 376 7.37 -22.35 7.54
CA VAL A 376 7.91 -23.66 7.17
C VAL A 376 8.29 -24.41 8.42
N TYR A 377 7.55 -25.46 8.73
CA TYR A 377 7.83 -26.36 9.84
C TYR A 377 8.75 -27.46 9.37
N LYS A 378 9.93 -27.56 9.99
CA LYS A 378 10.92 -28.58 9.66
C LYS A 378 10.71 -29.86 10.47
N THR A 379 11.22 -30.94 9.96
CA THR A 379 11.18 -32.26 10.62
C THR A 379 11.91 -32.31 11.97
N ASP A 380 12.75 -31.31 12.28
CA ASP A 380 13.40 -31.13 13.59
C ASP A 380 12.54 -30.36 14.61
N GLY A 381 11.31 -30.00 14.25
CA GLY A 381 10.36 -29.25 15.08
C GLY A 381 10.56 -27.73 15.06
N THR A 382 11.52 -27.20 14.29
CA THR A 382 11.74 -25.77 14.16
C THR A 382 10.82 -25.16 13.11
N MET A 383 10.23 -23.98 13.41
CA MET A 383 9.51 -23.16 12.44
C MET A 383 10.43 -22.06 11.93
N VAL A 384 10.46 -21.88 10.61
CA VAL A 384 11.23 -20.83 9.93
C VAL A 384 10.29 -20.04 9.04
N PRO A 385 10.20 -18.70 9.21
CA PRO A 385 9.48 -17.85 8.26
C PRO A 385 10.30 -17.76 6.96
N VAL A 386 9.64 -17.95 5.83
CA VAL A 386 10.25 -17.92 4.49
C VAL A 386 9.45 -16.98 3.61
N ASP A 387 10.03 -15.87 3.22
CA ASP A 387 9.48 -14.90 2.27
C ASP A 387 10.19 -14.93 0.91
N ASN A 388 11.43 -15.47 0.88
CA ASN A 388 12.22 -15.65 -0.33
C ASN A 388 12.16 -17.11 -0.82
N PRO A 389 11.69 -17.38 -2.05
CA PRO A 389 11.69 -18.73 -2.61
C PRO A 389 13.08 -19.42 -2.61
N ALA A 390 14.17 -18.65 -2.71
CA ALA A 390 15.52 -19.19 -2.69
C ALA A 390 15.90 -19.82 -1.34
N GLU A 391 15.28 -19.37 -0.25
CA GLU A 391 15.55 -19.83 1.13
C GLU A 391 14.68 -21.01 1.54
N LEU A 392 13.75 -21.47 0.69
CA LEU A 392 12.90 -22.61 1.01
C LEU A 392 13.77 -23.86 1.22
N PRO A 393 13.70 -24.51 2.42
CA PRO A 393 14.46 -25.72 2.69
C PRO A 393 14.10 -26.84 1.70
N PRO A 394 15.00 -27.83 1.49
CA PRO A 394 14.67 -29.01 0.71
C PRO A 394 13.43 -29.72 1.28
N MET A 395 12.53 -30.18 0.41
CA MET A 395 11.26 -30.82 0.79
C MET A 395 11.43 -32.01 1.75
N THR A 396 12.58 -32.67 1.73
CA THR A 396 12.92 -33.79 2.66
C THR A 396 13.11 -33.34 4.11
N LYS A 397 13.34 -32.05 4.35
CA LYS A 397 13.50 -31.45 5.69
C LYS A 397 12.25 -30.71 6.16
N ILE A 398 11.19 -30.69 5.35
CA ILE A 398 9.93 -29.98 5.64
C ILE A 398 8.91 -31.01 6.12
N GLU A 399 8.30 -30.76 7.27
CA GLU A 399 7.16 -31.50 7.78
C GLU A 399 5.86 -30.99 7.12
N HIS A 400 5.62 -29.68 7.20
CA HIS A 400 4.52 -29.01 6.52
C HIS A 400 4.82 -27.53 6.34
N ILE A 401 4.05 -26.90 5.46
CA ILE A 401 4.09 -25.45 5.19
C ILE A 401 2.74 -24.86 5.53
N GLU A 402 2.75 -23.66 6.11
CA GLU A 402 1.55 -22.85 6.30
C GLU A 402 1.67 -21.57 5.48
N GLU A 403 0.57 -21.16 4.85
CA GLU A 403 0.44 -19.92 4.11
C GLU A 403 -0.48 -18.93 4.83
N PRO A 404 -0.23 -17.62 4.74
CA PRO A 404 -1.13 -16.63 5.30
C PRO A 404 -2.43 -16.60 4.52
N VAL A 405 -3.55 -16.46 5.24
CA VAL A 405 -4.89 -16.33 4.67
C VAL A 405 -5.52 -15.01 5.07
N ALA A 406 -6.30 -14.46 4.16
CA ALA A 406 -7.09 -13.26 4.39
C ALA A 406 -8.59 -13.58 4.40
N LYS A 407 -9.30 -12.95 5.32
CA LYS A 407 -10.74 -12.78 5.22
C LYS A 407 -10.99 -11.68 4.21
N VAL A 408 -11.78 -11.97 3.19
CA VAL A 408 -12.05 -11.08 2.06
C VAL A 408 -13.53 -10.80 2.01
N GLU A 409 -13.90 -9.52 1.89
CA GLU A 409 -15.25 -9.05 1.71
C GLU A 409 -15.38 -8.40 0.34
N ILE A 410 -16.33 -8.87 -0.48
CA ILE A 410 -16.54 -8.43 -1.84
C ILE A 410 -17.97 -7.97 -2.01
N LEU A 411 -18.14 -6.65 -2.17
CA LEU A 411 -19.43 -6.10 -2.57
C LEU A 411 -19.58 -6.12 -4.09
N VAL A 412 -20.69 -6.69 -4.56
CA VAL A 412 -20.92 -6.89 -5.99
C VAL A 412 -22.41 -6.80 -6.33
N PRO A 413 -22.80 -6.32 -7.53
CA PRO A 413 -24.18 -6.43 -8.02
C PRO A 413 -24.66 -7.89 -8.08
N SER A 414 -25.94 -8.12 -7.73
CA SER A 414 -26.51 -9.45 -7.62
C SER A 414 -26.44 -10.28 -8.93
N ASP A 415 -26.49 -9.62 -10.07
CA ASP A 415 -26.36 -10.25 -11.40
C ASP A 415 -24.93 -10.71 -11.74
N MET A 416 -23.93 -10.25 -10.97
CA MET A 416 -22.51 -10.56 -11.19
C MET A 416 -21.92 -11.51 -10.14
N VAL A 417 -22.71 -11.94 -9.15
CA VAL A 417 -22.29 -12.87 -8.08
C VAL A 417 -21.64 -14.13 -8.65
N GLY A 418 -22.21 -14.72 -9.71
CA GLY A 418 -21.65 -15.91 -10.35
C GLY A 418 -20.23 -15.75 -10.86
N ASN A 419 -19.91 -14.60 -11.46
CA ASN A 419 -18.56 -14.30 -11.98
C ASN A 419 -17.56 -14.21 -10.83
N VAL A 420 -17.93 -13.58 -9.72
CA VAL A 420 -17.08 -13.45 -8.53
C VAL A 420 -16.86 -14.80 -7.87
N MET A 421 -17.91 -15.61 -7.72
CA MET A 421 -17.79 -16.95 -7.14
C MET A 421 -16.83 -17.83 -7.97
N GLU A 422 -16.92 -17.80 -9.29
CA GLU A 422 -16.03 -18.54 -10.18
C GLU A 422 -14.57 -18.03 -10.04
N LEU A 423 -14.36 -16.73 -10.04
CA LEU A 423 -13.02 -16.13 -9.85
C LEU A 423 -12.40 -16.57 -8.53
N VAL A 424 -13.14 -16.44 -7.42
CA VAL A 424 -12.64 -16.77 -6.09
C VAL A 424 -12.38 -18.26 -5.93
N GLN A 425 -13.24 -19.12 -6.48
CA GLN A 425 -13.06 -20.57 -6.47
C GLN A 425 -11.76 -20.98 -7.20
N ASN A 426 -11.48 -20.35 -8.36
CA ASN A 426 -10.24 -20.56 -9.10
C ASN A 426 -8.99 -20.08 -8.34
N ARG A 427 -9.16 -19.22 -7.33
CA ARG A 427 -8.13 -18.71 -6.42
C ARG A 427 -8.12 -19.40 -5.05
N ARG A 428 -8.60 -20.64 -4.98
CA ARG A 428 -8.64 -21.45 -3.74
C ARG A 428 -9.41 -20.79 -2.58
N GLY A 429 -10.30 -19.85 -2.90
CA GLY A 429 -11.13 -19.19 -1.90
C GLY A 429 -12.15 -20.12 -1.29
N VAL A 430 -12.29 -20.05 0.03
CA VAL A 430 -13.30 -20.81 0.80
C VAL A 430 -14.45 -19.88 1.15
N PHE A 431 -15.61 -20.20 0.63
CA PHE A 431 -16.84 -19.45 0.90
C PHE A 431 -17.19 -19.47 2.39
N GLN A 432 -17.55 -18.30 2.94
CA GLN A 432 -17.98 -18.13 4.33
C GLN A 432 -19.46 -17.76 4.40
N THR A 433 -19.81 -16.58 3.92
CA THR A 433 -21.19 -16.08 3.95
C THR A 433 -21.52 -15.28 2.69
N MET A 434 -22.81 -15.16 2.42
CA MET A 434 -23.38 -14.29 1.39
C MET A 434 -24.57 -13.55 2.00
N THR A 435 -24.50 -12.23 2.01
CA THR A 435 -25.53 -11.37 2.58
C THR A 435 -26.05 -10.43 1.51
N TYR A 436 -27.37 -10.42 1.28
CA TYR A 436 -28.00 -9.41 0.43
C TYR A 436 -28.13 -8.12 1.23
N LEU A 437 -27.48 -7.07 0.77
CA LEU A 437 -27.58 -5.74 1.36
C LEU A 437 -28.89 -5.07 0.93
N ASP A 438 -29.23 -5.25 -0.35
CA ASP A 438 -30.49 -4.84 -0.96
C ASP A 438 -30.84 -5.77 -2.13
N GLU A 439 -31.88 -5.44 -2.92
CA GLU A 439 -32.31 -6.25 -4.08
C GLU A 439 -31.23 -6.33 -5.19
N THR A 440 -30.32 -5.38 -5.23
CA THR A 440 -29.34 -5.20 -6.32
C THR A 440 -27.91 -5.54 -5.93
N ARG A 441 -27.57 -5.62 -4.63
CA ARG A 441 -26.21 -5.78 -4.12
C ARG A 441 -26.07 -6.89 -3.11
N VAL A 442 -24.95 -7.56 -3.20
CA VAL A 442 -24.58 -8.70 -2.36
C VAL A 442 -23.19 -8.49 -1.79
N ASP A 443 -23.05 -8.76 -0.52
CA ASP A 443 -21.77 -8.92 0.17
C ASP A 443 -21.39 -10.40 0.22
N LEU A 444 -20.19 -10.72 -0.29
CA LEU A 444 -19.63 -12.07 -0.33
C LEU A 444 -18.41 -12.12 0.57
N SER A 445 -18.47 -12.93 1.62
CA SER A 445 -17.33 -13.16 2.51
C SER A 445 -16.63 -14.48 2.18
N TYR A 446 -15.31 -14.43 2.03
CA TYR A 446 -14.44 -15.57 1.73
C TYR A 446 -13.20 -15.56 2.61
N THR A 447 -12.59 -16.75 2.77
CA THR A 447 -11.20 -16.88 3.19
C THR A 447 -10.35 -17.27 1.98
N ILE A 448 -9.37 -16.43 1.60
CA ILE A 448 -8.53 -16.62 0.43
C ILE A 448 -7.06 -16.60 0.87
N PRO A 449 -6.20 -17.51 0.37
CA PRO A 449 -4.77 -17.39 0.59
C PRO A 449 -4.24 -16.05 0.07
N LEU A 450 -3.45 -15.35 0.88
CA LEU A 450 -2.94 -14.02 0.52
C LEU A 450 -2.12 -14.06 -0.77
N SER A 451 -1.39 -15.14 -1.02
CA SER A 451 -0.62 -15.38 -2.25
C SER A 451 -1.49 -15.38 -3.53
N GLU A 452 -2.78 -15.68 -3.43
CA GLU A 452 -3.70 -15.66 -4.57
C GLU A 452 -4.35 -14.29 -4.79
N ILE A 453 -4.26 -13.39 -3.79
CA ILE A 453 -4.77 -12.01 -3.87
C ILE A 453 -3.71 -11.09 -4.48
N ILE A 454 -2.44 -11.25 -4.10
CA ILE A 454 -1.33 -10.37 -4.51
C ILE A 454 -0.96 -10.47 -6.00
N PHE A 455 -1.54 -11.37 -6.76
CA PHE A 455 -1.37 -11.45 -8.20
C PHE A 455 -2.69 -11.13 -8.89
N ASP A 456 -2.75 -10.10 -9.68
CA ASP A 456 -3.84 -9.75 -10.63
C ASP A 456 -5.32 -9.98 -10.17
N PHE A 457 -5.55 -10.37 -8.90
CA PHE A 457 -6.90 -10.67 -8.40
C PHE A 457 -7.82 -9.46 -8.49
N PHE A 458 -7.33 -8.31 -8.06
CA PHE A 458 -8.11 -7.06 -8.09
C PHE A 458 -8.49 -6.66 -9.52
N ASP A 459 -7.55 -6.74 -10.46
CA ASP A 459 -7.77 -6.41 -11.86
C ASP A 459 -8.79 -7.37 -12.50
N LYS A 460 -8.67 -8.67 -12.19
CA LYS A 460 -9.63 -9.69 -12.65
C LYS A 460 -11.01 -9.50 -12.01
N LEU A 461 -11.07 -9.14 -10.74
CA LEU A 461 -12.33 -8.82 -10.06
C LEU A 461 -13.00 -7.62 -10.75
N LYS A 462 -12.28 -6.53 -10.96
CA LYS A 462 -12.80 -5.35 -11.65
C LYS A 462 -13.23 -5.65 -13.07
N SER A 463 -12.42 -6.36 -13.85
CA SER A 463 -12.74 -6.68 -15.25
C SER A 463 -13.95 -7.63 -15.37
N SER A 464 -14.05 -8.65 -14.49
CA SER A 464 -15.17 -9.60 -14.50
C SER A 464 -16.50 -9.00 -14.06
N THR A 465 -16.45 -7.89 -13.32
CA THR A 465 -17.60 -7.17 -12.79
C THR A 465 -17.80 -5.79 -13.42
N LYS A 466 -17.16 -5.51 -14.57
CA LYS A 466 -17.25 -4.21 -15.28
C LYS A 466 -16.91 -3.00 -14.40
N GLY A 467 -16.07 -3.19 -13.39
CA GLY A 467 -15.66 -2.17 -12.44
C GLY A 467 -16.57 -1.98 -11.23
N TYR A 468 -17.69 -2.72 -11.13
CA TYR A 468 -18.67 -2.51 -10.06
C TYR A 468 -18.31 -3.19 -8.74
N ALA A 469 -17.49 -4.25 -8.73
CA ALA A 469 -17.11 -4.88 -7.48
C ALA A 469 -16.11 -4.05 -6.69
N SER A 470 -16.29 -3.99 -5.38
CA SER A 470 -15.28 -3.50 -4.43
C SER A 470 -14.79 -4.62 -3.53
N LEU A 471 -13.56 -4.50 -3.07
CA LEU A 471 -12.84 -5.49 -2.29
C LEU A 471 -12.25 -4.83 -1.05
N ASP A 472 -12.43 -5.51 0.08
CA ASP A 472 -11.63 -5.29 1.29
C ASP A 472 -11.10 -6.63 1.81
N TYR A 473 -9.93 -6.61 2.48
CA TYR A 473 -9.36 -7.84 3.04
C TYR A 473 -8.56 -7.58 4.31
N GLN A 474 -8.57 -8.56 5.21
CA GLN A 474 -7.81 -8.54 6.45
C GLN A 474 -7.12 -9.88 6.66
N LEU A 475 -5.87 -9.86 7.17
CA LEU A 475 -5.19 -11.10 7.55
C LEU A 475 -5.97 -11.81 8.66
N SER A 476 -6.22 -13.11 8.48
CA SER A 476 -6.97 -13.93 9.43
C SER A 476 -6.18 -15.12 9.97
N GLY A 477 -4.85 -15.12 9.78
CA GLY A 477 -3.95 -16.14 10.31
C GLY A 477 -3.28 -16.99 9.22
N TYR A 478 -2.93 -18.22 9.55
CA TYR A 478 -2.20 -19.15 8.70
C TYR A 478 -2.95 -20.46 8.57
N GLN A 479 -2.85 -21.10 7.40
CA GLN A 479 -3.39 -22.43 7.14
C GLN A 479 -2.36 -23.35 6.49
N LYS A 480 -2.47 -24.65 6.73
CA LYS A 480 -1.62 -25.65 6.05
C LYS A 480 -1.87 -25.64 4.55
N THR A 481 -0.79 -25.73 3.79
CA THR A 481 -0.83 -25.71 2.32
C THR A 481 0.14 -26.72 1.72
N ASP A 482 -0.17 -27.25 0.53
CA ASP A 482 0.76 -28.04 -0.27
C ASP A 482 1.51 -27.12 -1.24
N ALA A 483 2.33 -26.23 -0.68
CA ALA A 483 3.14 -25.29 -1.45
C ALA A 483 4.44 -25.96 -1.93
N VAL A 484 4.87 -25.59 -3.12
CA VAL A 484 6.11 -26.07 -3.73
C VAL A 484 6.86 -24.91 -4.38
N LYS A 485 8.19 -25.03 -4.41
CA LYS A 485 9.03 -24.11 -5.17
C LYS A 485 8.97 -24.47 -6.66
N LEU A 486 8.62 -23.51 -7.48
CA LEU A 486 8.66 -23.56 -8.93
C LEU A 486 9.91 -22.82 -9.41
N ASP A 487 10.88 -23.56 -9.89
CA ASP A 487 12.15 -23.06 -10.40
C ASP A 487 12.11 -22.87 -11.92
N ILE A 488 12.75 -21.80 -12.41
CA ILE A 488 12.94 -21.55 -13.83
C ILE A 488 14.42 -21.74 -14.19
N LEU A 489 14.65 -22.58 -15.18
CA LEU A 489 15.99 -22.82 -15.70
C LEU A 489 16.08 -22.31 -17.14
N LEU A 490 17.09 -21.51 -17.44
CA LEU A 490 17.46 -21.05 -18.78
C LEU A 490 18.76 -21.71 -19.20
N ASN A 491 18.73 -22.42 -20.32
CA ASN A 491 19.89 -23.17 -20.81
C ASN A 491 20.45 -24.21 -19.82
N GLY A 492 19.67 -24.60 -18.80
CA GLY A 492 20.07 -25.51 -17.72
C GLY A 492 20.50 -24.81 -16.43
N ASP A 493 20.70 -23.50 -16.46
CA ASP A 493 21.09 -22.71 -15.29
C ASP A 493 19.84 -22.21 -14.55
N LEU A 494 19.81 -22.34 -13.24
CA LEU A 494 18.74 -21.85 -12.38
C LEU A 494 18.77 -20.31 -12.33
N ILE A 495 17.62 -19.70 -12.57
CA ILE A 495 17.43 -18.24 -12.38
C ILE A 495 16.62 -18.06 -11.11
N ASP A 496 17.32 -17.86 -10.00
CA ASP A 496 16.73 -17.73 -8.66
C ASP A 496 15.71 -16.59 -8.56
N ALA A 497 15.96 -15.46 -9.22
CA ALA A 497 15.06 -14.30 -9.27
C ALA A 497 13.71 -14.56 -9.98
N LEU A 498 13.59 -15.66 -10.74
CA LEU A 498 12.34 -16.09 -11.39
C LEU A 498 11.67 -17.26 -10.65
N SER A 499 12.26 -17.72 -9.53
CA SER A 499 11.66 -18.78 -8.71
C SER A 499 10.50 -18.21 -7.89
N ILE A 500 9.42 -18.98 -7.77
CA ILE A 500 8.23 -18.61 -6.99
C ILE A 500 7.76 -19.80 -6.14
N ILE A 501 7.06 -19.49 -5.03
CA ILE A 501 6.36 -20.51 -4.25
C ILE A 501 4.90 -20.52 -4.70
N VAL A 502 4.40 -21.68 -5.09
CA VAL A 502 3.04 -21.86 -5.60
C VAL A 502 2.40 -23.11 -5.00
N HIS A 503 1.08 -23.14 -4.96
CA HIS A 503 0.38 -24.38 -4.60
C HIS A 503 0.62 -25.47 -5.67
N ARG A 504 0.84 -26.71 -5.23
CA ARG A 504 1.21 -27.84 -6.11
C ARG A 504 0.23 -28.07 -7.26
N SER A 505 -1.07 -27.88 -7.03
CA SER A 505 -2.09 -28.04 -8.08
C SER A 505 -1.89 -27.07 -9.23
N ASN A 506 -1.40 -25.85 -8.95
CA ASN A 506 -1.25 -24.76 -9.92
C ASN A 506 0.15 -24.73 -10.57
N ALA A 507 1.12 -25.46 -10.00
CA ALA A 507 2.52 -25.43 -10.42
C ALA A 507 2.69 -25.76 -11.92
N ALA A 508 1.97 -26.74 -12.45
CA ALA A 508 2.09 -27.13 -13.86
C ALA A 508 1.48 -26.11 -14.83
N ALA A 509 0.38 -25.47 -14.46
CA ALA A 509 -0.25 -24.42 -15.26
C ALA A 509 0.63 -23.16 -15.25
N ARG A 510 1.01 -22.69 -14.08
CA ARG A 510 1.91 -21.53 -13.90
C ARG A 510 3.24 -21.73 -14.63
N GLY A 511 3.87 -22.92 -14.47
CA GLY A 511 5.13 -23.22 -15.15
C GLY A 511 5.04 -23.18 -16.67
N ARG A 512 3.91 -23.61 -17.26
CA ARG A 512 3.69 -23.53 -18.71
C ARG A 512 3.51 -22.09 -19.17
N THR A 513 2.63 -21.33 -18.51
CA THR A 513 2.37 -19.94 -18.82
C THR A 513 3.66 -19.11 -18.73
N LEU A 514 4.42 -19.28 -17.65
CA LEU A 514 5.67 -18.56 -17.43
C LEU A 514 6.72 -18.91 -18.48
N ALA A 515 6.90 -20.21 -18.78
CA ALA A 515 7.85 -20.65 -19.81
C ALA A 515 7.48 -20.09 -21.21
N GLN A 516 6.18 -20.01 -21.54
CA GLN A 516 5.71 -19.45 -22.80
C GLN A 516 5.97 -17.93 -22.86
N LYS A 517 5.62 -17.18 -21.81
CA LYS A 517 5.89 -15.74 -21.72
C LYS A 517 7.38 -15.42 -21.87
N LEU A 518 8.22 -16.14 -21.12
CA LEU A 518 9.68 -15.97 -21.20
C LEU A 518 10.21 -16.25 -22.62
N LYS A 519 9.64 -17.22 -23.33
CA LYS A 519 10.01 -17.52 -24.73
C LYS A 519 9.68 -16.37 -25.68
N ASP A 520 8.60 -15.65 -25.41
CA ASP A 520 8.15 -14.55 -26.28
C ASP A 520 8.95 -13.26 -25.97
N ILE A 521 9.38 -13.06 -24.73
CA ILE A 521 10.11 -11.87 -24.27
C ILE A 521 11.63 -12.00 -24.52
N ILE A 522 12.23 -13.17 -24.20
CA ILE A 522 13.67 -13.34 -24.30
C ILE A 522 14.09 -13.37 -25.78
N PRO A 523 15.02 -12.50 -26.21
CA PRO A 523 15.43 -12.42 -27.60
C PRO A 523 16.17 -13.69 -28.07
N ARG A 524 16.00 -14.04 -29.35
CA ARG A 524 16.72 -15.18 -29.94
C ARG A 524 18.22 -14.99 -29.83
N GLN A 525 18.91 -16.05 -29.49
CA GLN A 525 20.37 -16.10 -29.42
C GLN A 525 20.97 -16.84 -30.64
N GLN A 526 22.30 -16.85 -30.73
CA GLN A 526 23.02 -17.61 -31.78
C GLN A 526 22.89 -19.13 -31.59
N PHE A 527 22.45 -19.57 -30.40
CA PHE A 527 22.21 -20.94 -30.01
C PHE A 527 20.77 -21.11 -29.51
N GLU A 528 20.34 -22.35 -29.39
CA GLU A 528 19.04 -22.71 -28.87
C GLU A 528 19.02 -22.57 -27.35
N VAL A 529 18.04 -21.86 -26.80
CA VAL A 529 17.86 -21.65 -25.37
C VAL A 529 16.61 -22.43 -24.90
N PRO A 530 16.80 -23.55 -24.19
CA PRO A 530 15.69 -24.23 -23.51
C PRO A 530 15.30 -23.45 -22.27
N ILE A 531 14.02 -23.20 -22.10
CA ILE A 531 13.37 -22.67 -20.90
C ILE A 531 12.65 -23.82 -20.23
N GLN A 532 12.94 -24.07 -18.98
CA GLN A 532 12.36 -25.21 -18.24
C GLN A 532 11.79 -24.71 -16.92
N ALA A 533 10.58 -25.14 -16.60
CA ALA A 533 9.98 -24.96 -15.30
C ALA A 533 10.06 -26.29 -14.54
N ALA A 534 10.55 -26.27 -13.32
CA ALA A 534 10.80 -27.47 -12.53
C ALA A 534 10.29 -27.34 -11.09
N VAL A 535 9.85 -28.46 -10.52
CA VAL A 535 9.56 -28.60 -9.10
C VAL A 535 10.54 -29.63 -8.53
N GLY A 536 11.50 -29.16 -7.75
CA GLY A 536 12.66 -29.97 -7.34
C GLY A 536 13.45 -30.43 -8.55
N SER A 537 13.63 -31.75 -8.70
CA SER A 537 14.34 -32.36 -9.85
C SER A 537 13.44 -32.64 -11.07
N LYS A 538 12.12 -32.46 -10.93
CA LYS A 538 11.15 -32.80 -11.99
C LYS A 538 10.83 -31.60 -12.85
N ILE A 539 11.16 -31.68 -14.14
CA ILE A 539 10.73 -30.69 -15.14
C ILE A 539 9.25 -30.92 -15.45
N ILE A 540 8.44 -29.88 -15.25
CA ILE A 540 6.97 -29.90 -15.44
C ILE A 540 6.51 -29.15 -16.70
N ALA A 541 7.33 -28.23 -17.19
CA ALA A 541 7.08 -27.53 -18.46
C ALA A 541 8.41 -27.23 -19.17
N ARG A 542 8.37 -27.18 -20.50
CA ARG A 542 9.53 -26.84 -21.30
C ARG A 542 9.11 -26.10 -22.56
N GLU A 543 9.77 -24.99 -22.80
CA GLU A 543 9.73 -24.23 -24.06
C GLU A 543 11.14 -24.06 -24.61
N THR A 544 11.24 -23.65 -25.86
CA THR A 544 12.56 -23.53 -26.52
C THR A 544 12.57 -22.32 -27.44
N ILE A 545 13.52 -21.41 -27.20
CA ILE A 545 13.82 -20.28 -28.10
C ILE A 545 14.76 -20.80 -29.18
N LYS A 546 14.29 -20.75 -30.42
CA LYS A 546 15.07 -21.22 -31.57
C LYS A 546 16.23 -20.27 -31.86
N ALA A 547 17.42 -20.84 -32.14
CA ALA A 547 18.60 -20.07 -32.53
C ALA A 547 18.36 -19.27 -33.84
N TYR A 548 19.07 -18.15 -34.01
CA TYR A 548 19.16 -17.49 -35.28
C TYR A 548 19.67 -18.46 -36.34
N LYS A 549 18.97 -18.58 -37.48
CA LYS A 549 19.41 -19.35 -38.63
C LYS A 549 20.16 -18.43 -39.59
N LYS A 550 21.48 -18.54 -39.63
CA LYS A 550 22.25 -17.98 -40.73
C LYS A 550 22.22 -19.00 -41.87
N ASP A 551 21.75 -18.61 -43.03
CA ASP A 551 21.79 -19.48 -44.20
C ASP A 551 23.24 -19.59 -44.72
N VAL A 552 23.94 -20.61 -44.20
CA VAL A 552 25.32 -20.91 -44.58
C VAL A 552 25.42 -21.55 -45.96
N LEU A 553 24.26 -21.92 -46.54
CA LEU A 553 24.17 -22.53 -47.88
C LEU A 553 23.89 -21.53 -48.99
N ALA A 554 23.52 -20.29 -48.66
CA ALA A 554 23.15 -19.25 -49.62
C ALA A 554 24.25 -18.96 -50.69
N LYS A 555 25.52 -19.21 -50.34
CA LYS A 555 26.65 -19.03 -51.25
C LYS A 555 27.13 -20.34 -51.92
N CYS A 556 26.40 -21.47 -51.72
CA CYS A 556 26.76 -22.74 -52.30
C CYS A 556 26.01 -22.94 -53.66
N TYR A 557 26.62 -22.48 -54.74
CA TYR A 557 26.17 -22.76 -56.10
C TYR A 557 26.60 -24.18 -56.51
N GLY A 558 25.65 -25.02 -56.92
CA GLY A 558 25.90 -26.35 -57.43
C GLY A 558 25.56 -27.52 -56.49
N GLY A 559 25.52 -28.74 -57.03
CA GLY A 559 25.02 -29.94 -56.35
C GLY A 559 25.98 -30.64 -55.39
N ASP A 560 27.03 -29.97 -54.88
CA ASP A 560 27.99 -30.57 -53.93
C ASP A 560 27.36 -30.81 -52.55
N VAL A 561 26.77 -31.99 -52.41
CA VAL A 561 26.10 -32.47 -51.20
C VAL A 561 27.11 -32.61 -50.02
N SER A 562 28.36 -32.98 -50.30
CA SER A 562 29.40 -33.19 -49.30
C SER A 562 29.81 -31.87 -48.65
N ARG A 563 29.95 -30.80 -49.44
CA ARG A 563 30.27 -29.43 -48.96
C ARG A 563 29.13 -28.84 -48.14
N LYS A 564 27.88 -29.05 -48.58
CA LYS A 564 26.68 -28.63 -47.85
C LYS A 564 26.59 -29.30 -46.50
N LYS A 565 26.84 -30.61 -46.44
CA LYS A 565 26.86 -31.38 -45.18
C LYS A 565 27.96 -30.89 -44.21
N LYS A 566 29.19 -30.69 -44.68
CA LYS A 566 30.30 -30.15 -43.88
C LYS A 566 29.99 -28.75 -43.31
N LEU A 567 29.37 -27.87 -44.08
CA LEU A 567 29.01 -26.53 -43.63
C LEU A 567 27.94 -26.57 -42.54
N LEU A 568 26.91 -27.42 -42.68
CA LEU A 568 25.89 -27.64 -41.66
C LEU A 568 26.46 -28.26 -40.40
N GLU A 569 27.40 -29.24 -40.50
CA GLU A 569 28.07 -29.82 -39.34
C GLU A 569 28.92 -28.77 -38.57
N LYS A 570 29.71 -27.96 -39.30
CA LYS A 570 30.48 -26.86 -38.67
C LYS A 570 29.57 -25.83 -37.99
N GLN A 571 28.42 -25.52 -38.60
CA GLN A 571 27.44 -24.62 -37.95
C GLN A 571 26.86 -25.26 -36.69
N LYS A 572 26.55 -26.57 -36.70
CA LYS A 572 26.05 -27.29 -35.55
C LYS A 572 27.09 -27.35 -34.42
N GLU A 573 28.35 -27.61 -34.73
CA GLU A 573 29.44 -27.60 -33.76
C GLU A 573 29.70 -26.21 -33.19
N GLY A 574 29.70 -25.19 -34.04
CA GLY A 574 29.86 -23.78 -33.60
C GLY A 574 28.73 -23.37 -32.64
N LYS A 575 27.48 -23.72 -32.93
CA LYS A 575 26.35 -23.48 -32.04
C LYS A 575 26.47 -24.24 -30.71
N LYS A 576 26.97 -25.50 -30.75
CA LYS A 576 27.20 -26.29 -29.54
C LYS A 576 28.27 -25.67 -28.65
N ARG A 577 29.36 -25.14 -29.20
CA ARG A 577 30.40 -24.42 -28.46
C ARG A 577 29.86 -23.11 -27.89
N MET A 578 29.12 -22.32 -28.70
CA MET A 578 28.50 -21.08 -28.21
C MET A 578 27.50 -21.33 -27.06
N LYS A 579 26.76 -22.45 -27.11
CA LYS A 579 25.85 -22.85 -26.04
C LYS A 579 26.57 -23.14 -24.70
N GLN A 580 27.79 -23.67 -24.77
CA GLN A 580 28.60 -24.00 -23.59
C GLN A 580 29.26 -22.78 -22.91
N VAL A 581 29.45 -21.68 -23.65
CA VAL A 581 30.21 -20.50 -23.21
C VAL A 581 29.33 -19.26 -23.14
N GLY A 582 28.19 -19.23 -23.84
CA GLY A 582 27.34 -18.05 -23.93
C GLY A 582 26.41 -17.91 -22.75
N SER A 583 26.44 -16.77 -22.07
CA SER A 583 25.39 -16.37 -21.14
C SER A 583 24.13 -15.92 -21.90
N VAL A 584 22.96 -16.19 -21.36
CA VAL A 584 21.69 -15.71 -21.91
C VAL A 584 21.40 -14.37 -21.24
N GLU A 585 21.31 -13.32 -22.04
CA GLU A 585 20.89 -11.99 -21.56
C GLU A 585 19.38 -12.02 -21.33
N ILE A 586 18.96 -11.71 -20.10
CA ILE A 586 17.56 -11.71 -19.67
C ILE A 586 17.13 -10.26 -19.60
N PRO A 587 16.19 -9.82 -20.47
CA PRO A 587 15.69 -8.45 -20.41
C PRO A 587 14.84 -8.22 -19.15
N GLN A 588 14.73 -6.97 -18.71
CA GLN A 588 13.99 -6.58 -17.52
C GLN A 588 12.52 -7.05 -17.57
N GLU A 589 11.90 -6.98 -18.73
CA GLU A 589 10.52 -7.39 -18.96
C GLU A 589 10.29 -8.88 -18.64
N ALA A 590 11.33 -9.71 -18.68
CA ALA A 590 11.23 -11.12 -18.34
C ALA A 590 10.95 -11.33 -16.84
N PHE A 591 11.49 -10.48 -15.96
CA PHE A 591 11.22 -10.53 -14.53
C PHE A 591 9.81 -10.02 -14.21
N MET A 592 9.34 -9.02 -14.97
CA MET A 592 7.97 -8.52 -14.86
C MET A 592 6.91 -9.50 -15.38
N ALA A 593 7.28 -10.41 -16.28
CA ALA A 593 6.37 -11.41 -16.83
C ALA A 593 5.83 -12.40 -15.78
N VAL A 594 6.55 -12.55 -14.65
CA VAL A 594 6.13 -13.39 -13.53
C VAL A 594 4.95 -12.77 -12.78
N LEU A 595 4.80 -11.43 -12.85
CA LEU A 595 3.81 -10.64 -12.12
C LEU A 595 2.41 -10.68 -12.76
N LYS A 596 2.32 -10.93 -14.06
CA LYS A 596 1.05 -10.88 -14.81
C LYS A 596 0.61 -12.28 -15.18
N ASP A 597 -0.57 -12.69 -14.73
CA ASP A 597 -1.34 -13.78 -15.35
C ASP A 597 -2.20 -13.20 -16.46
N ASP A 598 -2.18 -13.80 -17.64
CA ASP A 598 -3.10 -13.46 -18.75
C ASP A 598 -4.48 -14.05 -18.50
#